data_57801797454d67321b87cd153e3fde41
#
_entry.id   57801797454d67321b87cd153e3fde41
#
_cell.length_a   1.000
_cell.length_b   1.000
_cell.length_c   1.000
_cell.angle_alpha   90.00
_cell.angle_beta   90.00
_cell.angle_gamma   90.00
#
_symmetry.space_group_name_H-M   'P 1'
#
loop_
_entity.id
_entity.type
_entity.pdbx_description
1 polymer ?
#
loop_
_entity_poly.entity_id
_entity_poly.type
_entity_poly.pdbx_seq_one_letter_code
_entity_poly.pdbx_strand_id
1 'polypeptide(L)'
;WQKNLKKALSSGKIWGSEQIAMNISIYIDKLDVEILPAYCNWTLIEALRFDKKQNTYVEPYLPNHKIGIIHFAGKDNDNIRKNKNFISKIKTLEGEIIEKSLRFEN
;
A
#
# COMPACT_ATOMS: atom_id res chain seq x y z
N TRP A 1 18.74 -1.15 12.16
CA TRP A 1 17.73 -0.22 11.67
C TRP A 1 17.68 1.08 12.49
N GLN A 2 17.47 1.02 13.80
CA GLN A 2 17.41 2.21 14.68
C GLN A 2 18.66 3.11 14.58
N LYS A 3 19.87 2.53 14.48
CA LYS A 3 21.14 3.27 14.28
C LYS A 3 21.07 4.09 12.99
N ASN A 4 20.65 3.49 11.89
CA ASN A 4 20.56 4.16 10.59
C ASN A 4 19.44 5.22 10.58
N LEU A 5 18.33 4.97 11.25
CA LEU A 5 17.27 5.96 11.40
C LEU A 5 17.74 7.21 12.17
N LYS A 6 18.42 7.02 13.30
CA LYS A 6 19.01 8.13 14.07
C LYS A 6 19.97 8.95 13.22
N LYS A 7 20.84 8.30 12.44
CA LYS A 7 21.78 8.95 11.53
C LYS A 7 21.07 9.71 10.42
N ALA A 8 20.01 9.15 9.83
CA ALA A 8 19.22 9.80 8.79
C ALA A 8 18.49 11.04 9.35
N LEU A 9 17.88 10.93 10.53
CA LEU A 9 17.20 12.05 11.18
C LEU A 9 18.16 13.18 11.58
N SER A 10 19.36 12.85 12.03
CA SER A 10 20.39 13.86 12.41
C SER A 10 20.90 14.66 11.21
N SER A 11 20.69 14.19 9.97
CA SER A 11 21.00 14.95 8.74
C SER A 11 20.03 16.11 8.45
N GLY A 12 18.98 16.28 9.24
CA GLY A 12 17.94 17.32 9.07
C GLY A 12 16.91 17.02 7.96
N LYS A 13 17.04 15.91 7.26
CA LYS A 13 16.08 15.47 6.22
C LYS A 13 15.09 14.49 6.83
N ILE A 14 13.96 14.99 7.31
CA ILE A 14 12.94 14.18 7.98
C ILE A 14 12.16 13.33 6.97
N TRP A 15 11.83 13.90 5.79
CA TRP A 15 11.05 13.19 4.79
C TRP A 15 11.84 12.06 4.13
N GLY A 16 11.29 10.87 4.12
CA GLY A 16 11.92 9.68 3.55
C GLY A 16 13.02 9.05 4.39
N SER A 17 13.36 9.62 5.56
CA SER A 17 14.44 9.10 6.42
C SER A 17 14.19 7.66 6.87
N GLU A 18 12.94 7.29 7.09
CA GLU A 18 12.56 5.94 7.49
C GLU A 18 12.84 4.93 6.37
N GLN A 19 12.44 5.22 5.13
CA GLN A 19 12.68 4.37 3.97
C GLN A 19 14.18 4.24 3.68
N ILE A 20 14.92 5.36 3.76
CA ILE A 20 16.37 5.36 3.57
C ILE A 20 17.05 4.49 4.63
N ALA A 21 16.71 4.66 5.90
CA ALA A 21 17.27 3.88 7.00
C ALA A 21 16.99 2.37 6.83
N MET A 22 15.78 2.02 6.38
CA MET A 22 15.40 0.63 6.12
C MET A 22 16.23 0.05 4.97
N ASN A 23 16.34 0.77 3.85
CA ASN A 23 17.11 0.33 2.69
C ASN A 23 18.59 0.15 3.03
N ILE A 24 19.19 1.06 3.80
CA ILE A 24 20.57 0.92 4.27
C ILE A 24 20.71 -0.35 5.13
N SER A 25 19.80 -0.59 6.05
CA SER A 25 19.83 -1.76 6.92
C SER A 25 19.71 -3.06 6.13
N ILE A 26 18.85 -3.11 5.12
CA ILE A 26 18.65 -4.32 4.30
C ILE A 26 19.83 -4.55 3.35
N TYR A 27 20.21 -3.55 2.56
CA TYR A 27 21.12 -3.75 1.43
C TYR A 27 22.60 -3.55 1.80
N ILE A 28 22.90 -2.68 2.75
CA ILE A 28 24.28 -2.38 3.15
C ILE A 28 24.68 -3.17 4.41
N ASP A 29 23.87 -3.08 5.47
CA ASP A 29 24.14 -3.79 6.72
C ASP A 29 23.76 -5.28 6.66
N LYS A 30 23.15 -5.72 5.53
CA LYS A 30 22.75 -7.11 5.30
C LYS A 30 21.81 -7.67 6.38
N LEU A 31 20.85 -6.84 6.81
CA LEU A 31 19.82 -7.29 7.72
C LEU A 31 19.04 -8.44 7.08
N ASP A 32 18.91 -9.53 7.81
CA ASP A 32 18.12 -10.68 7.38
C ASP A 32 16.63 -10.30 7.40
N VAL A 33 15.99 -10.31 6.23
CA VAL A 33 14.59 -9.91 6.04
C VAL A 33 13.92 -10.79 5.01
N GLU A 34 12.64 -11.05 5.21
CA GLU A 34 11.76 -11.61 4.22
C GLU A 34 10.93 -10.49 3.60
N ILE A 35 10.93 -10.39 2.27
CA ILE A 35 10.15 -9.39 1.53
C ILE A 35 8.84 -10.04 1.12
N LEU A 36 7.75 -9.55 1.69
CA LEU A 36 6.41 -10.01 1.34
C LEU A 36 6.01 -9.54 -0.06
N PRO A 37 5.19 -10.30 -0.78
CA PRO A 37 4.62 -9.91 -2.06
C PRO A 37 3.82 -8.60 -1.96
N ALA A 38 3.74 -7.85 -3.06
CA ALA A 38 3.07 -6.56 -3.12
C ALA A 38 1.60 -6.60 -2.68
N TYR A 39 0.89 -7.70 -2.93
CA TYR A 39 -0.51 -7.86 -2.53
C TYR A 39 -0.72 -7.90 -1.01
N CYS A 40 0.32 -8.12 -0.23
CA CYS A 40 0.24 -8.04 1.25
C CYS A 40 0.08 -6.61 1.75
N ASN A 41 0.59 -5.61 0.99
CA ASN A 41 0.50 -4.19 1.33
C ASN A 41 0.43 -3.34 0.05
N TRP A 42 -0.77 -3.18 -0.49
CA TRP A 42 -1.02 -2.56 -1.79
C TRP A 42 -1.17 -1.06 -1.72
N THR A 43 -0.45 -0.32 -2.56
CA THR A 43 -0.46 1.15 -2.56
C THR A 43 -1.07 1.77 -3.82
N LEU A 44 -1.13 1.04 -4.95
CA LEU A 44 -1.64 1.54 -6.23
C LEU A 44 -3.17 1.36 -6.31
N ILE A 45 -3.92 2.32 -5.80
CA ILE A 45 -5.38 2.22 -5.71
C ILE A 45 -6.04 2.13 -7.09
N GLU A 46 -5.55 2.86 -8.09
CA GLU A 46 -6.08 2.84 -9.45
C GLU A 46 -5.94 1.47 -10.13
N ALA A 47 -4.95 0.71 -9.71
CA ALA A 47 -4.71 -0.63 -10.25
C ALA A 47 -5.52 -1.72 -9.53
N LEU A 48 -6.19 -1.40 -8.40
CA LEU A 48 -7.04 -2.37 -7.70
C LEU A 48 -8.11 -2.94 -8.63
N ARG A 49 -8.44 -4.20 -8.37
CA ARG A 49 -9.63 -4.86 -8.95
C ARG A 49 -10.54 -5.34 -7.83
N PHE A 50 -11.80 -5.48 -8.14
CA PHE A 50 -12.78 -6.07 -7.24
C PHE A 50 -13.29 -7.38 -7.80
N ASP A 51 -13.13 -8.45 -7.03
CA ASP A 51 -13.71 -9.76 -7.34
C ASP A 51 -15.11 -9.84 -6.73
N LYS A 52 -16.14 -9.78 -7.58
CA LYS A 52 -17.54 -9.85 -7.16
C LYS A 52 -17.88 -11.21 -6.54
N LYS A 53 -17.26 -12.29 -7.01
CA LYS A 53 -17.54 -13.65 -6.55
C LYS A 53 -17.04 -13.87 -5.13
N GLN A 54 -15.84 -13.36 -4.84
CA GLN A 54 -15.22 -13.46 -3.52
C GLN A 54 -15.53 -12.27 -2.61
N ASN A 55 -16.22 -11.24 -3.13
CA ASN A 55 -16.52 -9.97 -2.43
C ASN A 55 -15.25 -9.36 -1.79
N THR A 56 -14.16 -9.26 -2.55
CA THR A 56 -12.88 -8.80 -2.03
C THR A 56 -12.07 -8.01 -3.06
N TYR A 57 -11.10 -7.23 -2.56
CA TYR A 57 -10.11 -6.56 -3.41
C TYR A 57 -8.97 -7.50 -3.76
N VAL A 58 -8.57 -7.46 -5.03
CA VAL A 58 -7.51 -8.29 -5.58
C VAL A 58 -6.54 -7.48 -6.44
N GLU A 59 -5.33 -7.99 -6.62
CA GLU A 59 -4.37 -7.43 -7.55
C GLU A 59 -4.83 -7.60 -9.02
N PRO A 60 -4.38 -6.73 -9.96
CA PRO A 60 -4.81 -6.80 -11.36
C PRO A 60 -4.17 -7.94 -12.16
N TYR A 61 -3.17 -8.61 -11.58
CA TYR A 61 -2.37 -9.64 -12.25
C TYR A 61 -2.82 -11.03 -11.85
N LEU A 62 -2.74 -12.00 -12.78
CA LEU A 62 -3.01 -13.40 -12.47
C LEU A 62 -1.99 -13.96 -11.47
N PRO A 63 -2.43 -14.74 -10.50
CA PRO A 63 -3.79 -15.30 -10.34
C PRO A 63 -4.79 -14.43 -9.56
N ASN A 64 -4.61 -13.11 -9.50
CA ASN A 64 -5.49 -12.15 -8.79
C ASN A 64 -5.52 -12.41 -7.27
N HIS A 65 -4.36 -12.41 -6.64
CA HIS A 65 -4.26 -12.62 -5.21
C HIS A 65 -5.08 -11.58 -4.43
N LYS A 66 -5.72 -12.03 -3.38
CA LYS A 66 -6.44 -11.17 -2.44
C LYS A 66 -5.47 -10.19 -1.79
N ILE A 67 -5.86 -8.91 -1.75
CA ILE A 67 -5.09 -7.87 -1.09
C ILE A 67 -5.30 -7.94 0.41
N GLY A 68 -4.20 -8.03 1.16
CA GLY A 68 -4.24 -8.07 2.61
C GLY A 68 -4.48 -6.69 3.23
N ILE A 69 -3.73 -5.69 2.77
CA ILE A 69 -3.80 -4.32 3.26
C ILE A 69 -3.83 -3.35 2.08
N ILE A 70 -4.77 -2.40 2.08
CA ILE A 70 -4.77 -1.24 1.18
C ILE A 70 -4.15 -0.06 1.93
N HIS A 71 -3.00 0.41 1.46
CA HIS A 71 -2.22 1.44 2.10
C HIS A 71 -2.41 2.79 1.39
N PHE A 72 -3.05 3.74 2.04
CA PHE A 72 -3.28 5.09 1.53
C PHE A 72 -2.05 5.98 1.72
N ALA A 73 -0.99 5.71 0.98
CA ALA A 73 0.23 6.51 1.01
C ALA A 73 0.17 7.68 0.02
N GLY A 74 0.99 8.72 0.29
CA GLY A 74 1.14 9.87 -0.59
C GLY A 74 0.04 10.93 -0.49
N LYS A 75 0.28 12.08 -1.10
CA LYS A 75 -0.64 13.23 -1.11
C LYS A 75 -1.90 12.97 -1.92
N ASP A 76 -1.81 12.19 -2.98
CA ASP A 76 -2.92 11.89 -3.89
C ASP A 76 -4.05 11.09 -3.19
N ASN A 77 -3.71 10.43 -2.09
CA ASN A 77 -4.66 9.67 -1.27
C ASN A 77 -5.21 10.45 -0.06
N ASP A 78 -4.91 11.74 0.06
CA ASP A 78 -5.35 12.56 1.20
C ASP A 78 -6.87 12.60 1.35
N ASN A 79 -7.59 12.68 0.24
CA ASN A 79 -9.06 12.70 0.26
C ASN A 79 -9.62 11.38 0.82
N ILE A 80 -9.04 10.25 0.43
CA ILE A 80 -9.45 8.93 0.92
C ILE A 80 -9.13 8.79 2.41
N ARG A 81 -7.97 9.27 2.85
CA ARG A 81 -7.57 9.22 4.26
C ARG A 81 -8.45 10.07 5.17
N LYS A 82 -8.77 11.29 4.74
CA LYS A 82 -9.47 12.28 5.56
C LYS A 82 -10.98 12.09 5.54
N ASN A 83 -11.54 11.61 4.44
CA ASN A 83 -12.97 11.43 4.28
C ASN A 83 -13.36 9.95 4.47
N LYS A 84 -13.98 9.63 5.60
CA LYS A 84 -14.44 8.26 5.90
C LYS A 84 -15.51 7.74 4.92
N ASN A 85 -16.26 8.64 4.32
CA ASN A 85 -17.34 8.32 3.37
C ASN A 85 -16.89 8.41 1.91
N PHE A 86 -15.57 8.46 1.67
CA PHE A 86 -15.06 8.54 0.31
C PHE A 86 -15.36 7.26 -0.47
N ILE A 87 -16.01 7.43 -1.60
CA ILE A 87 -16.34 6.36 -2.54
C ILE A 87 -15.37 6.41 -3.71
N SER A 88 -14.73 5.31 -4.00
CA SER A 88 -13.81 5.15 -5.13
C SER A 88 -14.48 4.42 -6.28
N LYS A 89 -14.14 4.80 -7.51
CA LYS A 89 -14.50 4.05 -8.73
C LYS A 89 -13.47 2.94 -8.91
N ILE A 90 -13.92 1.70 -8.87
CA ILE A 90 -13.05 0.52 -8.93
C ILE A 90 -13.49 -0.38 -10.07
N LYS A 91 -12.53 -0.88 -10.84
CA LYS A 91 -12.79 -1.82 -11.92
C LYS A 91 -12.91 -3.25 -11.37
N THR A 92 -13.94 -3.97 -11.76
CA THR A 92 -14.07 -5.40 -11.42
C THR A 92 -13.16 -6.27 -12.30
N LEU A 93 -13.05 -7.55 -11.96
CA LEU A 93 -12.32 -8.50 -12.80
C LEU A 93 -12.97 -8.66 -14.17
N GLU A 94 -14.30 -8.51 -14.25
CA GLU A 94 -15.08 -8.56 -15.50
C GLU A 94 -14.97 -7.26 -16.32
N GLY A 95 -14.33 -6.22 -15.78
CA GLY A 95 -14.09 -4.96 -16.46
C GLY A 95 -15.13 -3.87 -16.20
N GLU A 96 -16.16 -4.14 -15.40
CA GLU A 96 -17.16 -3.13 -15.00
C GLU A 96 -16.56 -2.15 -14.00
N ILE A 97 -17.10 -0.93 -13.97
CA ILE A 97 -16.76 0.08 -12.96
C ILE A 97 -17.85 0.08 -11.90
N ILE A 98 -17.47 -0.12 -10.66
CA ILE A 98 -18.34 -0.02 -9.50
C ILE A 98 -17.89 1.12 -8.59
N GLU A 99 -18.82 1.66 -7.80
CA GLU A 99 -18.54 2.64 -6.76
C GLU A 99 -18.55 1.94 -5.39
N LYS A 100 -17.43 2.00 -4.69
CA LYS A 100 -17.28 1.28 -3.42
C LYS A 100 -16.33 2.01 -2.48
N SER A 101 -16.59 1.90 -1.18
CA SER A 101 -15.63 2.33 -0.16
C SER A 101 -14.44 1.39 -0.17
N LEU A 102 -13.22 1.96 -0.04
CA LEU A 102 -11.99 1.18 0.17
C LEU A 102 -11.79 0.82 1.64
N ARG A 103 -12.66 1.29 2.52
CA ARG A 103 -12.63 0.94 3.94
C ARG A 103 -13.45 -0.32 4.18
N PHE A 104 -12.99 -1.13 5.12
CA PHE A 104 -13.78 -2.27 5.57
C PHE A 104 -15.01 -1.74 6.31
N GLU A 105 -16.18 -2.15 5.85
CA GLU A 105 -17.42 -2.00 6.60
C GLU A 105 -17.42 -3.11 7.67
N ASN A 106 -17.50 -2.70 8.92
CA ASN A 106 -17.71 -3.63 10.03
C ASN A 106 -19.16 -4.11 10.05
#